data_f29257b56ad969c57dd11d2b5cf66fd7
#
_entry.id   f29257b56ad969c57dd11d2b5cf66fd7
#
_cell.length_a   1.000
_cell.length_b   1.000
_cell.length_c   1.000
_cell.angle_alpha   90.00
_cell.angle_beta   90.00
_cell.angle_gamma   90.00
#
_symmetry.space_group_name_H-M   'P 1'
#
loop_
_entity.id
_entity.type
_entity.pdbx_description
1 polymer ?
#
loop_
_entity_poly.entity_id
_entity_poly.type
_entity_poly.pdbx_seq_one_letter_code
_entity_poly.pdbx_strand_id
1 'polypeptide(L)'
;MKIEHALSLCGPKSASLMFTCQDASPSYTYRPQNGNRPISQAKKGSASSSGSRDSYSDVLLALGVVQSREALGLSLILSKYNKDPDEKNKAIEGIARFAMKQAPKRVGKAAGRQMAHCIVLMAKMAVEEYSRTADDPLNRCRCKGRGKVTDLEASRAAGVTIEKLCPRCGGSGMKPVKSATVYKVIKTLVPDLTQRTWSRNWKVFYDSLIAQCYQESTAAEKLFSTVTSPQ
;
A
#
# COMPACT_ATOMS: atom_id res chain seq x y z
N MET A 1 9.61 -0.11 -12.69
CA MET A 1 8.17 -0.51 -12.61
C MET A 1 7.62 -0.07 -11.26
N LYS A 2 6.35 0.37 -11.17
CA LYS A 2 5.74 0.71 -9.86
C LYS A 2 5.29 -0.57 -9.15
N ILE A 3 5.44 -0.62 -7.82
CA ILE A 3 5.06 -1.77 -7.01
C ILE A 3 3.56 -2.11 -7.13
N GLU A 4 2.70 -1.12 -7.33
CA GLU A 4 1.27 -1.28 -7.58
C GLU A 4 0.98 -2.17 -8.80
N HIS A 5 1.70 -1.94 -9.90
CA HIS A 5 1.59 -2.77 -11.10
C HIS A 5 2.13 -4.18 -10.89
N ALA A 6 3.25 -4.31 -10.15
CA ALA A 6 3.80 -5.60 -9.79
C ALA A 6 2.81 -6.44 -8.98
N LEU A 7 2.16 -5.83 -7.99
CA LEU A 7 1.14 -6.49 -7.17
C LEU A 7 -0.11 -6.88 -7.96
N SER A 8 -0.52 -6.10 -8.96
CA SER A 8 -1.63 -6.47 -9.84
C SER A 8 -1.32 -7.67 -10.73
N LEU A 9 -0.06 -7.85 -11.11
CA LEU A 9 0.41 -9.01 -11.88
C LEU A 9 0.58 -10.27 -11.01
N CYS A 10 0.99 -10.09 -9.74
CA CYS A 10 1.28 -11.18 -8.80
C CYS A 10 0.14 -11.40 -7.78
N GLY A 11 -1.01 -10.74 -7.94
CA GLY A 11 -2.16 -10.92 -7.05
C GLY A 11 -2.78 -12.32 -7.13
N PRO A 12 -3.48 -12.79 -6.07
CA PRO A 12 -4.05 -14.14 -6.02
C PRO A 12 -4.94 -14.48 -7.21
N LYS A 13 -5.65 -13.49 -7.78
CA LYS A 13 -6.49 -13.67 -8.96
C LYS A 13 -5.68 -13.87 -10.24
N SER A 14 -4.55 -13.21 -10.39
CA SER A 14 -3.66 -13.38 -11.55
C SER A 14 -2.76 -14.61 -11.41
N ALA A 15 -2.37 -14.98 -10.21
CA ALA A 15 -1.65 -16.23 -9.95
C ALA A 15 -2.51 -17.46 -10.31
N SER A 16 -3.81 -17.43 -10.00
CA SER A 16 -4.74 -18.50 -10.38
C SER A 16 -4.85 -18.68 -11.91
N LEU A 17 -4.78 -17.61 -12.69
CA LEU A 17 -4.78 -17.66 -14.15
C LEU A 17 -3.44 -18.14 -14.73
N MET A 18 -2.32 -17.90 -14.04
CA MET A 18 -1.01 -18.34 -14.50
C MET A 18 -0.74 -19.84 -14.21
N PHE A 19 -1.33 -20.39 -13.16
CA PHE A 19 -1.23 -21.82 -12.85
C PHE A 19 -2.15 -22.68 -13.73
N THR A 20 -3.10 -22.10 -14.44
CA THR A 20 -3.90 -22.81 -15.45
C THR A 20 -3.25 -22.82 -16.84
N CYS A 21 -2.14 -22.12 -17.05
CA CYS A 21 -1.30 -22.34 -18.20
C CYS A 21 -0.60 -23.68 -18.01
N GLN A 22 -1.20 -24.67 -18.55
CA GLN A 22 -0.76 -25.94 -19.07
C GLN A 22 0.76 -26.06 -19.37
N ASP A 23 1.60 -25.81 -18.41
CA ASP A 23 2.85 -26.50 -18.39
C ASP A 23 2.55 -27.84 -17.74
N ALA A 24 2.05 -28.71 -18.62
CA ALA A 24 1.97 -30.11 -18.40
C ALA A 24 3.20 -30.52 -17.60
N SER A 25 2.97 -30.88 -16.35
CA SER A 25 3.90 -31.75 -15.65
C SER A 25 4.39 -32.77 -16.65
N PRO A 26 5.71 -32.96 -16.82
CA PRO A 26 6.18 -34.09 -17.55
C PRO A 26 5.53 -35.29 -16.87
N SER A 27 4.63 -35.94 -17.56
CA SER A 27 4.07 -37.19 -17.12
C SER A 27 5.25 -38.12 -16.91
N TYR A 28 5.62 -38.34 -15.68
CA TYR A 28 6.52 -39.44 -15.28
C TYR A 28 5.73 -40.71 -15.49
N THR A 29 5.63 -41.13 -16.77
CA THR A 29 5.32 -42.50 -17.08
C THR A 29 6.56 -43.31 -16.73
N TYR A 30 6.53 -43.96 -15.56
CA TYR A 30 7.45 -45.03 -15.23
C TYR A 30 7.39 -46.09 -16.31
N ARG A 31 8.35 -46.09 -17.20
CA ARG A 31 8.55 -47.14 -18.20
C ARG A 31 9.67 -48.03 -17.70
N PRO A 32 9.43 -49.35 -17.46
CA PRO A 32 10.48 -50.24 -17.03
C PRO A 32 11.53 -50.37 -18.13
N GLN A 33 12.80 -50.24 -17.70
CA GLN A 33 13.96 -50.38 -18.58
C GLN A 33 14.12 -51.80 -19.02
N ASN A 34 14.04 -52.01 -20.32
CA ASN A 34 14.79 -53.07 -20.96
C ASN A 34 15.24 -52.60 -22.34
N GLY A 35 16.53 -52.66 -22.58
CA GLY A 35 17.14 -52.68 -23.91
C GLY A 35 17.88 -51.43 -24.36
N ASN A 36 19.17 -51.62 -24.47
CA ASN A 36 20.16 -50.76 -25.09
C ASN A 36 19.66 -49.98 -26.32
N ARG A 37 19.76 -48.63 -26.20
CA ARG A 37 19.80 -47.75 -27.40
C ARG A 37 20.85 -46.65 -27.14
N PRO A 38 21.67 -46.28 -28.13
CA PRO A 38 22.72 -45.29 -27.98
C PRO A 38 22.09 -43.88 -27.82
N ILE A 39 22.74 -43.10 -26.97
CA ILE A 39 22.43 -41.69 -26.70
C ILE A 39 22.66 -40.91 -28.00
N SER A 40 21.62 -40.59 -28.72
CA SER A 40 21.67 -39.61 -29.78
C SER A 40 21.66 -38.20 -29.18
N GLN A 41 22.68 -37.45 -29.57
CA GLN A 41 22.95 -36.07 -29.17
C GLN A 41 21.68 -35.22 -29.23
N ALA A 42 21.29 -34.67 -28.08
CA ALA A 42 20.26 -33.65 -28.03
C ALA A 42 20.74 -32.42 -28.79
N LYS A 43 20.04 -32.08 -29.88
CA LYS A 43 20.23 -30.83 -30.58
C LYS A 43 20.01 -29.68 -29.58
N LYS A 44 21.01 -28.82 -29.45
CA LYS A 44 20.88 -27.52 -28.79
C LYS A 44 19.79 -26.75 -29.52
N GLY A 45 18.59 -26.77 -28.98
CA GLY A 45 17.53 -25.87 -29.38
C GLY A 45 17.93 -24.45 -29.01
N SER A 46 18.01 -23.59 -29.99
CA SER A 46 18.30 -22.17 -29.86
C SER A 46 17.34 -21.52 -28.87
N ALA A 47 17.92 -20.95 -27.83
CA ALA A 47 17.22 -20.10 -26.89
C ALA A 47 16.71 -18.83 -27.61
N SER A 48 15.43 -18.73 -27.85
CA SER A 48 14.80 -17.50 -28.26
C SER A 48 13.37 -17.45 -27.71
N SER A 49 13.23 -16.81 -26.57
CA SER A 49 12.06 -16.14 -25.99
C SER A 49 12.14 -16.06 -24.46
N SER A 50 13.24 -15.51 -23.95
CA SER A 50 13.49 -15.38 -22.50
C SER A 50 12.91 -14.08 -21.88
N GLY A 51 12.35 -13.17 -22.68
CA GLY A 51 12.04 -11.81 -22.21
C GLY A 51 10.87 -11.65 -21.23
N SER A 52 9.95 -12.62 -21.09
CA SER A 52 8.78 -12.42 -20.23
C SER A 52 8.82 -13.23 -18.91
N ARG A 53 9.52 -14.38 -18.91
CA ARG A 53 9.64 -15.20 -17.70
C ARG A 53 10.65 -14.63 -16.72
N ASP A 54 11.74 -14.10 -17.22
CA ASP A 54 12.80 -13.48 -16.41
C ASP A 54 12.26 -12.25 -15.67
N SER A 55 11.43 -11.44 -16.33
CA SER A 55 10.79 -10.26 -15.73
C SER A 55 9.85 -10.60 -14.55
N TYR A 56 9.17 -11.75 -14.58
CA TYR A 56 8.29 -12.16 -13.48
C TYR A 56 9.07 -12.67 -12.28
N SER A 57 10.11 -13.45 -12.50
CA SER A 57 10.99 -13.94 -11.43
C SER A 57 11.72 -12.79 -10.73
N ASP A 58 12.16 -11.78 -11.48
CA ASP A 58 12.79 -10.59 -10.94
C ASP A 58 11.83 -9.76 -10.06
N VAL A 59 10.57 -9.66 -10.47
CA VAL A 59 9.51 -9.01 -9.67
C VAL A 59 9.27 -9.73 -8.35
N LEU A 60 9.18 -11.07 -8.38
CA LEU A 60 9.00 -11.87 -7.17
C LEU A 60 10.20 -11.76 -6.23
N LEU A 61 11.40 -11.79 -6.77
CA LEU A 61 12.64 -11.60 -6.01
C LEU A 61 12.66 -10.20 -5.38
N ALA A 62 12.32 -9.17 -6.14
CA ALA A 62 12.25 -7.80 -5.63
C ALA A 62 11.22 -7.65 -4.49
N LEU A 63 10.04 -8.26 -4.63
CA LEU A 63 9.04 -8.28 -3.56
C LEU A 63 9.55 -9.02 -2.32
N GLY A 64 10.27 -10.14 -2.49
CA GLY A 64 10.90 -10.86 -1.37
C GLY A 64 11.95 -10.02 -0.65
N VAL A 65 12.78 -9.25 -1.38
CA VAL A 65 13.73 -8.30 -0.80
C VAL A 65 13.02 -7.18 -0.04
N VAL A 66 11.96 -6.61 -0.61
CA VAL A 66 11.16 -5.58 0.06
C VAL A 66 10.51 -6.14 1.32
N GLN A 67 9.96 -7.35 1.27
CA GLN A 67 9.39 -8.00 2.44
C GLN A 67 10.39 -8.22 3.57
N SER A 68 11.63 -8.54 3.25
CA SER A 68 12.65 -8.78 4.26
C SER A 68 13.19 -7.50 4.91
N ARG A 69 13.23 -6.38 4.18
CA ARG A 69 13.85 -5.13 4.64
C ARG A 69 12.84 -4.06 5.05
N GLU A 70 11.75 -3.95 4.31
CA GLU A 70 10.71 -2.91 4.44
C GLU A 70 9.32 -3.53 4.60
N ALA A 71 9.21 -4.55 5.48
CA ALA A 71 7.98 -5.32 5.68
C ALA A 71 6.78 -4.44 6.03
N LEU A 72 6.97 -3.41 6.88
CA LEU A 72 5.90 -2.49 7.26
C LEU A 72 5.40 -1.68 6.06
N GLY A 73 6.32 -1.16 5.25
CA GLY A 73 5.99 -0.42 4.04
C GLY A 73 5.23 -1.28 3.03
N LEU A 74 5.64 -2.54 2.85
CA LEU A 74 4.94 -3.48 1.98
C LEU A 74 3.54 -3.80 2.51
N SER A 75 3.38 -4.08 3.80
CA SER A 75 2.06 -4.32 4.41
C SER A 75 1.12 -3.12 4.25
N LEU A 76 1.62 -1.89 4.37
CA LEU A 76 0.86 -0.67 4.10
C LEU A 76 0.39 -0.59 2.64
N ILE A 77 1.27 -0.87 1.69
CA ILE A 77 0.96 -0.88 0.26
C ILE A 77 -0.10 -1.95 -0.06
N LEU A 78 0.08 -3.17 0.44
CA LEU A 78 -0.88 -4.28 0.26
C LEU A 78 -2.25 -3.95 0.87
N SER A 79 -2.29 -3.34 2.05
CA SER A 79 -3.53 -2.91 2.68
C SER A 79 -4.28 -1.86 1.87
N LYS A 80 -3.56 -1.01 1.14
CA LYS A 80 -4.14 0.07 0.32
C LYS A 80 -4.65 -0.43 -1.03
N TYR A 81 -3.84 -1.20 -1.75
CA TYR A 81 -4.13 -1.59 -3.13
C TYR A 81 -4.85 -2.93 -3.23
N ASN A 82 -4.41 -3.95 -2.47
CA ASN A 82 -5.05 -5.26 -2.46
C ASN A 82 -6.21 -5.36 -1.47
N LYS A 83 -6.34 -4.37 -0.55
CA LYS A 83 -7.34 -4.35 0.53
C LYS A 83 -7.30 -5.60 1.40
N ASP A 84 -6.10 -6.17 1.59
CA ASP A 84 -5.87 -7.36 2.39
C ASP A 84 -6.05 -7.02 3.89
N PRO A 85 -6.98 -7.69 4.59
CA PRO A 85 -7.23 -7.44 6.01
C PRO A 85 -6.07 -7.88 6.91
N ASP A 86 -5.36 -8.94 6.57
CA ASP A 86 -4.25 -9.46 7.37
C ASP A 86 -3.05 -8.53 7.30
N GLU A 87 -2.72 -8.05 6.10
CA GLU A 87 -1.68 -7.06 5.92
C GLU A 87 -2.04 -5.72 6.56
N LYS A 88 -3.33 -5.34 6.54
CA LYS A 88 -3.81 -4.17 7.28
C LYS A 88 -3.59 -4.31 8.79
N ASN A 89 -3.85 -5.48 9.36
CA ASN A 89 -3.60 -5.74 10.78
C ASN A 89 -2.11 -5.68 11.13
N LYS A 90 -1.24 -6.25 10.30
CA LYS A 90 0.22 -6.14 10.45
C LYS A 90 0.69 -4.69 10.38
N ALA A 91 0.15 -3.90 9.45
CA ALA A 91 0.45 -2.48 9.34
C ALA A 91 0.01 -1.70 10.59
N ILE A 92 -1.20 -1.96 11.12
CA ILE A 92 -1.70 -1.35 12.36
C ILE A 92 -0.76 -1.68 13.52
N GLU A 93 -0.35 -2.93 13.66
CA GLU A 93 0.57 -3.36 14.72
C GLU A 93 1.93 -2.66 14.61
N GLY A 94 2.50 -2.58 13.40
CA GLY A 94 3.76 -1.89 13.15
C GLY A 94 3.69 -0.40 13.51
N ILE A 95 2.65 0.31 13.04
CA ILE A 95 2.43 1.72 13.37
C ILE A 95 2.14 1.90 14.87
N ALA A 96 1.42 0.98 15.51
CA ALA A 96 1.18 1.04 16.96
C ALA A 96 2.49 0.89 17.76
N ARG A 97 3.39 -0.03 17.36
CA ARG A 97 4.72 -0.15 17.98
C ARG A 97 5.55 1.12 17.84
N PHE A 98 5.53 1.73 16.66
CA PHE A 98 6.18 3.03 16.44
C PHE A 98 5.55 4.11 17.33
N ALA A 99 4.23 4.19 17.35
CA ALA A 99 3.50 5.16 18.15
C ALA A 99 3.77 5.02 19.65
N MET A 100 3.86 3.79 20.18
CA MET A 100 4.21 3.55 21.59
C MET A 100 5.58 4.11 21.96
N LYS A 101 6.57 4.04 21.06
CA LYS A 101 7.92 4.62 21.29
C LYS A 101 7.91 6.16 21.28
N GLN A 102 7.02 6.77 20.50
CA GLN A 102 6.95 8.24 20.35
C GLN A 102 5.98 8.90 21.32
N ALA A 103 4.93 8.21 21.76
CA ALA A 103 3.87 8.75 22.61
C ALA A 103 4.38 9.44 23.90
N PRO A 104 5.34 8.87 24.68
CA PRO A 104 5.83 9.52 25.87
C PRO A 104 6.41 10.92 25.64
N LYS A 105 7.01 11.13 24.47
CA LYS A 105 7.63 12.40 24.07
C LYS A 105 6.62 13.42 23.57
N ARG A 106 5.51 12.97 22.97
CA ARG A 106 4.55 13.84 22.28
C ARG A 106 3.30 14.13 23.09
N VAL A 107 2.75 13.10 23.72
CA VAL A 107 1.44 13.17 24.39
C VAL A 107 1.58 13.11 25.92
N GLY A 108 2.73 12.65 26.41
CA GLY A 108 3.00 12.51 27.84
C GLY A 108 2.11 11.46 28.51
N LYS A 109 1.79 11.67 29.80
CA LYS A 109 0.98 10.73 30.60
C LYS A 109 -0.53 11.07 30.59
N ALA A 110 -1.00 11.90 29.66
CA ALA A 110 -2.34 12.48 29.69
C ALA A 110 -3.50 11.43 29.65
N ALA A 111 -3.26 10.27 29.05
CA ALA A 111 -4.28 9.20 28.97
C ALA A 111 -4.15 8.12 30.08
N GLY A 112 -3.15 8.21 30.94
CA GLY A 112 -2.97 7.27 32.07
C GLY A 112 -2.98 5.81 31.61
N ARG A 113 -3.84 4.98 32.24
CA ARG A 113 -4.00 3.55 31.92
C ARG A 113 -4.57 3.30 30.51
N GLN A 114 -5.29 4.26 29.94
CA GLN A 114 -5.90 4.15 28.61
C GLN A 114 -4.91 4.45 27.47
N MET A 115 -3.68 4.83 27.75
CA MET A 115 -2.69 5.23 26.75
C MET A 115 -2.49 4.18 25.65
N ALA A 116 -2.36 2.90 26.04
CA ALA A 116 -2.15 1.83 25.07
C ALA A 116 -3.35 1.70 24.10
N HIS A 117 -4.56 1.76 24.61
CA HIS A 117 -5.78 1.71 23.79
C HIS A 117 -5.89 2.91 22.86
N CYS A 118 -5.59 4.12 23.37
CA CYS A 118 -5.56 5.33 22.55
C CYS A 118 -4.55 5.22 21.41
N ILE A 119 -3.35 4.70 21.68
CA ILE A 119 -2.29 4.54 20.68
C ILE A 119 -2.72 3.55 19.59
N VAL A 120 -3.22 2.37 19.98
CA VAL A 120 -3.68 1.36 19.01
C VAL A 120 -4.82 1.91 18.15
N LEU A 121 -5.77 2.63 18.76
CA LEU A 121 -6.89 3.23 18.05
C LEU A 121 -6.43 4.33 17.09
N MET A 122 -5.49 5.18 17.50
CA MET A 122 -4.89 6.19 16.63
C MET A 122 -4.11 5.56 15.47
N ALA A 123 -3.34 4.51 15.73
CA ALA A 123 -2.63 3.76 14.69
C ALA A 123 -3.62 3.14 13.68
N LYS A 124 -4.69 2.52 14.17
CA LYS A 124 -5.77 1.99 13.31
C LYS A 124 -6.35 3.08 12.41
N MET A 125 -6.73 4.21 12.99
CA MET A 125 -7.30 5.33 12.23
C MET A 125 -6.30 5.95 11.25
N ALA A 126 -5.00 6.00 11.58
CA ALA A 126 -3.95 6.49 10.69
C ALA A 126 -3.75 5.56 9.48
N VAL A 127 -3.70 4.24 9.71
CA VAL A 127 -3.62 3.25 8.63
C VAL A 127 -4.89 3.27 7.77
N GLU A 128 -6.07 3.42 8.38
CA GLU A 128 -7.33 3.57 7.65
C GLU A 128 -7.34 4.83 6.78
N GLU A 129 -6.82 5.94 7.28
CA GLU A 129 -6.71 7.17 6.50
C GLU A 129 -5.72 7.03 5.36
N TYR A 130 -4.56 6.40 5.60
CA TYR A 130 -3.56 6.10 4.57
C TYR A 130 -4.10 5.16 3.47
N SER A 131 -4.84 4.11 3.85
CA SER A 131 -5.36 3.09 2.92
C SER A 131 -6.58 3.52 2.12
N ARG A 132 -7.11 4.74 2.33
CA ARG A 132 -8.23 5.29 1.56
C ARG A 132 -7.84 5.49 0.10
N THR A 133 -8.74 5.13 -0.80
CA THR A 133 -8.58 5.35 -2.25
C THR A 133 -9.81 6.09 -2.79
N ALA A 134 -9.64 6.78 -3.92
CA ALA A 134 -10.74 7.47 -4.61
C ALA A 134 -11.69 6.50 -5.32
N ASP A 135 -11.32 5.22 -5.43
CA ASP A 135 -12.17 4.18 -6.03
C ASP A 135 -13.36 3.85 -5.13
N ASP A 136 -13.19 3.99 -3.81
CA ASP A 136 -14.26 3.79 -2.85
C ASP A 136 -15.27 4.98 -2.93
N PRO A 137 -16.56 4.71 -3.26
CA PRO A 137 -17.60 5.74 -3.37
C PRO A 137 -17.77 6.58 -2.10
N LEU A 138 -17.57 5.97 -0.92
CA LEU A 138 -17.71 6.65 0.37
C LEU A 138 -16.60 7.68 0.60
N ASN A 139 -15.40 7.41 0.09
CA ASN A 139 -14.22 8.27 0.23
C ASN A 139 -14.08 9.28 -0.91
N ARG A 140 -14.79 9.08 -2.01
CA ARG A 140 -14.68 9.88 -3.22
C ARG A 140 -15.14 11.33 -3.02
N CYS A 141 -14.33 12.29 -3.49
CA CYS A 141 -14.69 13.69 -3.51
C CYS A 141 -15.78 13.97 -4.57
N ARG A 142 -16.52 15.08 -4.41
CA ARG A 142 -17.53 15.53 -5.39
C ARG A 142 -16.97 15.80 -6.79
N CYS A 143 -15.67 15.99 -6.96
CA CYS A 143 -15.00 16.01 -8.26
C CYS A 143 -14.95 14.64 -8.96
N LYS A 144 -15.74 13.66 -8.50
CA LYS A 144 -15.81 12.28 -8.99
C LYS A 144 -14.46 11.53 -8.90
N GLY A 145 -13.63 11.90 -7.92
CA GLY A 145 -12.32 11.29 -7.72
C GLY A 145 -11.20 11.85 -8.61
N ARG A 146 -11.51 12.73 -9.57
CA ARG A 146 -10.51 13.24 -10.52
C ARG A 146 -9.45 14.16 -9.92
N GLY A 147 -9.70 14.75 -8.75
CA GLY A 147 -8.79 15.73 -8.12
C GLY A 147 -8.80 17.10 -8.81
N LYS A 148 -9.41 17.21 -9.98
CA LYS A 148 -9.47 18.42 -10.80
C LYS A 148 -10.94 18.82 -11.08
N VAL A 149 -11.16 20.09 -11.34
CA VAL A 149 -12.43 20.67 -11.74
C VAL A 149 -12.19 21.70 -12.84
N THR A 150 -13.17 21.88 -13.73
CA THR A 150 -13.09 22.89 -14.79
C THR A 150 -13.10 24.28 -14.17
N ASP A 151 -12.17 25.13 -14.58
CA ASP A 151 -12.19 26.56 -14.29
C ASP A 151 -13.08 27.28 -15.32
N LEU A 152 -14.29 27.63 -14.91
CA LEU A 152 -15.27 28.20 -15.81
C LEU A 152 -14.86 29.60 -16.31
N GLU A 153 -14.22 30.40 -15.46
CA GLU A 153 -13.80 31.76 -15.82
C GLU A 153 -12.62 31.73 -16.80
N ALA A 154 -11.56 30.98 -16.47
CA ALA A 154 -10.42 30.83 -17.33
C ALA A 154 -10.77 30.15 -18.67
N SER A 155 -11.68 29.16 -18.64
CA SER A 155 -12.14 28.46 -19.85
C SER A 155 -12.93 29.36 -20.77
N ARG A 156 -13.79 30.25 -20.23
CA ARG A 156 -14.53 31.23 -21.04
C ARG A 156 -13.60 32.26 -21.68
N ALA A 157 -12.62 32.74 -20.93
CA ALA A 157 -11.64 33.71 -21.43
C ALA A 157 -10.74 33.15 -22.55
N ALA A 158 -10.35 31.88 -22.43
CA ALA A 158 -9.45 31.22 -23.36
C ALA A 158 -10.15 30.48 -24.52
N GLY A 159 -11.47 30.26 -24.44
CA GLY A 159 -12.21 29.47 -25.44
C GLY A 159 -11.91 27.96 -25.40
N VAL A 160 -11.12 27.49 -24.43
CA VAL A 160 -10.74 26.10 -24.26
C VAL A 160 -10.95 25.66 -22.80
N THR A 161 -11.22 24.37 -22.58
CA THR A 161 -11.42 23.84 -21.24
C THR A 161 -10.14 23.86 -20.44
N ILE A 162 -10.08 24.70 -19.41
CA ILE A 162 -8.95 24.77 -18.47
C ILE A 162 -9.34 24.08 -17.17
N GLU A 163 -8.48 23.17 -16.70
CA GLU A 163 -8.67 22.47 -15.44
C GLU A 163 -7.85 23.10 -14.32
N LYS A 164 -8.45 23.22 -13.13
CA LYS A 164 -7.76 23.57 -11.88
C LYS A 164 -7.88 22.49 -10.83
N LEU A 165 -6.97 22.49 -9.84
CA LEU A 165 -7.07 21.59 -8.71
C LEU A 165 -8.40 21.79 -7.98
N CYS A 166 -9.03 20.69 -7.59
CA CYS A 166 -10.28 20.74 -6.85
C CYS A 166 -10.05 21.40 -5.47
N PRO A 167 -10.72 22.54 -5.15
CA PRO A 167 -10.49 23.24 -3.89
C PRO A 167 -10.93 22.46 -2.66
N ARG A 168 -11.78 21.43 -2.82
CA ARG A 168 -12.24 20.58 -1.71
C ARG A 168 -11.25 19.52 -1.29
N CYS A 169 -10.58 18.88 -2.24
CA CYS A 169 -9.68 17.75 -1.98
C CYS A 169 -8.21 18.09 -2.24
N GLY A 170 -7.90 19.30 -2.71
CA GLY A 170 -6.53 19.73 -3.00
C GLY A 170 -5.82 18.85 -4.03
N GLY A 171 -6.57 18.22 -4.96
CA GLY A 171 -5.99 17.33 -5.97
C GLY A 171 -6.05 15.84 -5.62
N SER A 172 -6.28 15.45 -4.36
CA SER A 172 -6.25 14.03 -3.91
C SER A 172 -7.41 13.17 -4.44
N GLY A 173 -8.48 13.77 -4.96
CA GLY A 173 -9.69 13.05 -5.38
C GLY A 173 -10.56 12.52 -4.23
N MET A 174 -10.10 12.60 -3.00
CA MET A 174 -10.77 12.05 -1.81
C MET A 174 -11.37 13.15 -0.93
N LYS A 175 -12.41 12.82 -0.18
CA LYS A 175 -12.93 13.72 0.86
C LYS A 175 -11.89 13.89 1.96
N PRO A 176 -11.57 15.10 2.41
CA PRO A 176 -10.67 15.28 3.55
C PRO A 176 -11.27 14.67 4.83
N VAL A 177 -10.46 13.99 5.61
CA VAL A 177 -10.88 13.48 6.93
C VAL A 177 -10.91 14.65 7.92
N LYS A 178 -12.01 14.76 8.65
CA LYS A 178 -12.14 15.78 9.68
C LYS A 178 -11.42 15.32 10.95
N SER A 179 -10.40 16.04 11.40
CA SER A 179 -9.70 15.73 12.66
C SER A 179 -10.64 15.70 13.88
N ALA A 180 -11.77 16.37 13.80
CA ALA A 180 -12.84 16.31 14.81
C ALA A 180 -13.42 14.90 14.98
N THR A 181 -13.41 14.05 13.95
CA THR A 181 -13.86 12.65 14.04
C THR A 181 -12.91 11.85 14.92
N VAL A 182 -11.61 11.98 14.68
CA VAL A 182 -10.57 11.32 15.49
C VAL A 182 -10.63 11.78 16.94
N TYR A 183 -10.77 13.10 17.16
CA TYR A 183 -10.93 13.68 18.49
C TYR A 183 -12.12 13.08 19.25
N LYS A 184 -13.29 12.97 18.60
CA LYS A 184 -14.49 12.38 19.23
C LYS A 184 -14.24 10.94 19.68
N VAL A 185 -13.60 10.15 18.84
CA VAL A 185 -13.29 8.75 19.15
C VAL A 185 -12.29 8.66 20.30
N ILE A 186 -11.22 9.44 20.30
CA ILE A 186 -10.25 9.44 21.42
C ILE A 186 -10.88 9.96 22.71
N LYS A 187 -11.76 10.95 22.64
CA LYS A 187 -12.48 11.49 23.79
C LYS A 187 -13.35 10.46 24.50
N THR A 188 -13.84 9.43 23.82
CA THR A 188 -14.58 8.33 24.51
C THR A 188 -13.70 7.53 25.46
N LEU A 189 -12.40 7.44 25.20
CA LEU A 189 -11.43 6.76 26.06
C LEU A 189 -10.83 7.71 27.11
N VAL A 190 -10.72 8.99 26.78
CA VAL A 190 -10.14 10.04 27.66
C VAL A 190 -11.14 11.18 27.76
N PRO A 191 -12.15 11.10 28.67
CA PRO A 191 -13.20 12.11 28.79
C PRO A 191 -12.67 13.52 29.11
N ASP A 192 -11.58 13.58 29.88
CA ASP A 192 -10.94 14.84 30.29
C ASP A 192 -10.13 15.52 29.19
N LEU A 193 -10.05 14.92 28.00
CA LEU A 193 -9.31 15.49 26.88
C LEU A 193 -10.01 16.74 26.34
N THR A 194 -9.39 17.90 26.56
CA THR A 194 -9.90 19.17 26.04
C THR A 194 -9.54 19.35 24.56
N GLN A 195 -10.37 20.10 23.82
CA GLN A 195 -10.11 20.45 22.42
C GLN A 195 -8.74 21.16 22.24
N ARG A 196 -8.33 21.95 23.21
CA ARG A 196 -7.05 22.67 23.20
C ARG A 196 -5.87 21.71 23.28
N THR A 197 -5.92 20.75 24.23
CA THR A 197 -4.89 19.70 24.38
C THR A 197 -4.83 18.81 23.16
N TRP A 198 -5.99 18.44 22.61
CA TRP A 198 -6.07 17.70 21.35
C TRP A 198 -5.32 18.42 20.23
N SER A 199 -5.67 19.67 19.94
CA SER A 199 -5.11 20.42 18.81
C SER A 199 -3.60 20.66 18.94
N ARG A 200 -3.09 20.85 20.16
CA ARG A 200 -1.66 21.16 20.40
C ARG A 200 -0.77 19.91 20.35
N ASN A 201 -1.22 18.81 20.94
CA ASN A 201 -0.38 17.65 21.18
C ASN A 201 -0.85 16.41 20.39
N TRP A 202 -2.07 15.99 20.62
CA TRP A 202 -2.59 14.72 20.09
C TRP A 202 -2.79 14.74 18.57
N LYS A 203 -3.29 15.85 18.05
CA LYS A 203 -3.45 16.01 16.60
C LYS A 203 -2.10 15.97 15.89
N VAL A 204 -1.11 16.71 16.40
CA VAL A 204 0.25 16.72 15.84
C VAL A 204 0.86 15.32 15.88
N PHE A 205 0.62 14.58 16.97
CA PHE A 205 1.04 13.20 17.07
C PHE A 205 0.32 12.30 16.05
N TYR A 206 -0.99 12.44 15.90
CA TYR A 206 -1.77 11.71 14.91
C TYR A 206 -1.29 11.99 13.48
N ASP A 207 -1.11 13.24 13.13
CA ASP A 207 -0.58 13.65 11.83
C ASP A 207 0.82 13.05 11.56
N SER A 208 1.66 12.91 12.61
CA SER A 208 2.96 12.25 12.49
C SER A 208 2.85 10.73 12.22
N LEU A 209 1.80 10.05 12.70
CA LEU A 209 1.55 8.64 12.40
C LEU A 209 1.15 8.45 10.93
N ILE A 210 0.34 9.35 10.40
CA ILE A 210 -0.02 9.33 8.97
C ILE A 210 1.24 9.58 8.12
N ALA A 211 2.05 10.58 8.50
CA ALA A 211 3.31 10.86 7.81
C ALA A 211 4.26 9.64 7.82
N GLN A 212 4.32 8.90 8.94
CA GLN A 212 5.09 7.65 9.03
C GLN A 212 4.58 6.59 8.07
N CYS A 213 3.27 6.43 7.92
CA CYS A 213 2.71 5.49 6.92
C CYS A 213 3.21 5.83 5.50
N TYR A 214 3.23 7.10 5.14
CA TYR A 214 3.75 7.53 3.83
C TYR A 214 5.26 7.34 3.69
N GLN A 215 6.03 7.57 4.76
CA GLN A 215 7.48 7.38 4.75
C GLN A 215 7.85 5.91 4.54
N GLU A 216 7.22 5.00 5.29
CA GLU A 216 7.45 3.56 5.19
C GLU A 216 7.06 3.04 3.79
N SER A 217 5.89 3.43 3.28
CA SER A 217 5.48 3.01 1.93
C SER A 217 6.42 3.54 0.85
N THR A 218 6.87 4.79 0.97
CA THR A 218 7.84 5.37 0.02
C THR A 218 9.20 4.68 0.09
N ALA A 219 9.64 4.25 1.29
CA ALA A 219 10.88 3.47 1.45
C ALA A 219 10.77 2.11 0.73
N ALA A 220 9.65 1.40 0.91
CA ALA A 220 9.38 0.16 0.22
C ALA A 220 9.33 0.32 -1.31
N GLU A 221 8.68 1.38 -1.82
CA GLU A 221 8.63 1.69 -3.25
C GLU A 221 10.02 2.01 -3.83
N LYS A 222 10.83 2.78 -3.10
CA LYS A 222 12.20 3.09 -3.52
C LYS A 222 13.06 1.82 -3.58
N LEU A 223 13.00 0.97 -2.57
CA LEU A 223 13.73 -0.29 -2.55
C LEU A 223 13.32 -1.18 -3.72
N PHE A 224 12.01 -1.33 -3.95
CA PHE A 224 11.49 -2.09 -5.08
C PHE A 224 11.99 -1.54 -6.42
N SER A 225 11.90 -0.22 -6.61
CA SER A 225 12.36 0.40 -7.85
C SER A 225 13.87 0.23 -8.06
N THR A 226 14.67 0.27 -6.99
CA THR A 226 16.12 0.06 -7.07
C THR A 226 16.45 -1.36 -7.49
N VAL A 227 15.75 -2.36 -6.97
CA VAL A 227 15.97 -3.77 -7.31
C VAL A 227 15.50 -4.10 -8.73
N THR A 228 14.43 -3.46 -9.20
CA THR A 228 13.83 -3.71 -10.53
C THR A 228 14.38 -2.79 -11.64
N SER A 229 15.25 -1.83 -11.30
CA SER A 229 15.89 -0.99 -12.32
C SER A 229 16.98 -1.79 -13.04
N PRO A 230 16.96 -1.87 -14.38
CA PRO A 230 18.08 -2.48 -15.13
C PRO A 230 19.35 -1.67 -14.84
N GLN A 231 20.42 -2.37 -14.50
CA GLN A 231 21.78 -1.81 -14.38
C GLN A 231 22.36 -1.53 -15.77
#